data_4075ee097ee56dfaf084f41439cfdb6d
#
_entry.id   4075ee097ee56dfaf084f41439cfdb6d
#
_cell.length_a   1.000
_cell.length_b   1.000
_cell.length_c   1.000
_cell.angle_alpha   90.00
_cell.angle_beta   90.00
_cell.angle_gamma   90.00
#
_symmetry.space_group_name_H-M   'P 1'
#
loop_
_entity.id
_entity.type
_entity.pdbx_description
1 polymer ?
#
loop_
_entity_poly.entity_id
_entity_poly.type
_entity_poly.pdbx_seq_one_letter_code
_entity_poly.pdbx_strand_id
1 'polypeptide(L)'
;MLSQLYIENIAVIRQATIDFQQGFHVFTGETGAGKTILISAINAVLGGRTFKEIIRSGETRATVSALFTEIPEELCKKIEVLGYPLEDNQLLVQREIDLSGKGQCRLDGRPATAAMLREVCSLLIDIHGQHDNQELLSAEKHLGFLDSYGAYRQEMAAYTAAYEKMCECATRLDKLQMDESYKLQRMDILQFQIKEIGDAKLTDGEEERLVEQQKRIRNAERITESLGAVYTLLNGNGEEMRGVLEALEEVSTELDTAAKYLTEFGGYSEKLSDAYYMLEELGSRARDTLEDADFDPRQLDDIESRLDTIYKLKKKYGGSIAEILAYYDKISEEYQSLELSDELTAHLQRELDEANLVLHTVADALTACRLAAAAEFSERVEQELTYLDMAGVRFSITRREKPYGPTGADEMEFMICTNTGEEAKPLAKIASGGELARIMLAIKNVLAEKDGIGTIIFDEVDTGVSGRAAQKIGKKLAEVARHRQVICVTHLAPVAACAAHHYRIYKTVEDGRTFTRVEELTRPQRVQELARIMVGENITDSALKSAEEMLES
;
A
#
# COMPACT_ATOMS: atom_id res chain seq x y z
N MET A 1 6.66 -33.75 -15.89
CA MET A 1 5.88 -34.74 -15.12
C MET A 1 6.67 -35.25 -13.92
N LEU A 2 5.99 -35.80 -12.86
CA LEU A 2 6.66 -36.52 -11.77
C LEU A 2 7.15 -37.86 -12.30
N SER A 3 8.47 -38.08 -12.35
CA SER A 3 9.03 -39.33 -12.86
C SER A 3 9.40 -40.33 -11.76
N GLN A 4 9.79 -39.86 -10.59
CA GLN A 4 10.12 -40.76 -9.48
C GLN A 4 9.78 -40.11 -8.14
N LEU A 5 9.29 -40.93 -7.22
CA LEU A 5 9.07 -40.58 -5.82
C LEU A 5 9.84 -41.56 -4.92
N TYR A 6 10.76 -41.04 -4.12
CA TYR A 6 11.51 -41.79 -3.11
C TYR A 6 11.02 -41.40 -1.71
N ILE A 7 10.70 -42.40 -0.91
CA ILE A 7 10.22 -42.22 0.47
C ILE A 7 11.09 -43.07 1.40
N GLU A 8 11.59 -42.50 2.48
CA GLU A 8 12.35 -43.20 3.49
C GLU A 8 11.91 -42.79 4.90
N ASN A 9 11.67 -43.77 5.77
CA ASN A 9 11.33 -43.63 7.19
C ASN A 9 10.06 -42.76 7.45
N ILE A 10 9.04 -42.89 6.62
CA ILE A 10 7.74 -42.24 6.82
C ILE A 10 6.72 -43.24 7.37
N ALA A 11 6.22 -42.98 8.56
CA ALA A 11 5.20 -43.77 9.25
C ALA A 11 5.53 -45.28 9.18
N VAL A 12 4.74 -46.06 8.46
CA VAL A 12 4.97 -47.53 8.29
C VAL A 12 5.79 -47.88 7.04
N ILE A 13 6.17 -46.87 6.23
CA ILE A 13 7.09 -47.07 5.08
C ILE A 13 8.51 -46.93 5.54
N ARG A 14 9.33 -48.00 5.43
CA ARG A 14 10.78 -47.93 5.67
C ARG A 14 11.50 -47.32 4.48
N GLN A 15 11.22 -47.86 3.30
CA GLN A 15 11.78 -47.35 2.04
C GLN A 15 10.84 -47.78 0.91
N ALA A 16 10.56 -46.83 -0.01
CA ALA A 16 9.83 -47.11 -1.23
C ALA A 16 10.35 -46.20 -2.34
N THR A 17 10.56 -46.76 -3.52
CA THR A 17 10.83 -46.03 -4.75
C THR A 17 9.71 -46.33 -5.71
N ILE A 18 9.06 -45.31 -6.24
CA ILE A 18 7.93 -45.46 -7.18
C ILE A 18 8.32 -44.70 -8.44
N ASP A 19 8.42 -45.42 -9.54
CA ASP A 19 8.67 -44.86 -10.85
C ASP A 19 7.34 -44.61 -11.55
N PHE A 20 7.16 -43.44 -12.13
CA PHE A 20 5.97 -43.02 -12.83
C PHE A 20 6.27 -42.80 -14.32
N GLN A 21 5.26 -43.05 -15.12
CA GLN A 21 5.26 -42.79 -16.55
C GLN A 21 4.20 -41.75 -16.89
N GLN A 22 4.04 -41.43 -18.16
CA GLN A 22 2.91 -40.63 -18.60
C GLN A 22 1.62 -41.49 -18.57
N GLY A 23 0.48 -40.88 -18.24
CA GLY A 23 -0.81 -41.55 -18.24
C GLY A 23 -1.49 -41.57 -16.88
N PHE A 24 -2.45 -42.47 -16.74
CA PHE A 24 -3.29 -42.64 -15.55
C PHE A 24 -2.71 -43.67 -14.61
N HIS A 25 -2.31 -43.28 -13.41
CA HIS A 25 -1.78 -44.09 -12.33
C HIS A 25 -2.82 -44.25 -11.22
N VAL A 26 -3.05 -45.44 -10.77
CA VAL A 26 -3.96 -45.71 -9.66
C VAL A 26 -3.25 -46.44 -8.53
N PHE A 27 -3.55 -46.06 -7.30
CA PHE A 27 -3.11 -46.70 -6.08
C PHE A 27 -4.32 -47.31 -5.37
N THR A 28 -4.27 -48.64 -5.17
CA THR A 28 -5.25 -49.40 -4.39
C THR A 28 -4.60 -50.00 -3.16
N GLY A 29 -5.40 -50.49 -2.21
CA GLY A 29 -4.91 -51.12 -1.00
C GLY A 29 -5.95 -51.04 0.11
N GLU A 30 -5.70 -51.70 1.22
CA GLU A 30 -6.57 -51.68 2.39
C GLU A 30 -6.62 -50.29 3.05
N THR A 31 -7.75 -49.95 3.66
CA THR A 31 -7.89 -48.75 4.50
C THR A 31 -6.88 -48.83 5.66
N GLY A 32 -6.07 -47.79 5.82
CA GLY A 32 -4.98 -47.78 6.80
C GLY A 32 -3.68 -48.48 6.37
N ALA A 33 -3.59 -48.99 5.12
CA ALA A 33 -2.38 -49.65 4.61
C ALA A 33 -1.29 -48.72 4.13
N GLY A 34 -1.52 -47.40 4.13
CA GLY A 34 -0.50 -46.43 3.70
C GLY A 34 -0.89 -45.51 2.56
N LYS A 35 -2.15 -45.61 2.04
CA LYS A 35 -2.64 -44.68 0.98
C LYS A 35 -2.51 -43.22 1.41
N THR A 36 -3.03 -42.86 2.57
CA THR A 36 -2.92 -41.52 3.16
C THR A 36 -1.46 -41.12 3.45
N ILE A 37 -0.60 -42.14 3.75
CA ILE A 37 0.83 -41.90 4.00
C ILE A 37 1.56 -41.51 2.71
N LEU A 38 1.21 -42.12 1.57
CA LEU A 38 1.75 -41.74 0.26
C LEU A 38 1.42 -40.29 -0.08
N ILE A 39 0.15 -39.89 0.07
CA ILE A 39 -0.27 -38.51 -0.14
C ILE A 39 0.41 -37.56 0.84
N SER A 40 0.56 -37.95 2.11
CA SER A 40 1.26 -37.18 3.12
C SER A 40 2.75 -36.99 2.77
N ALA A 41 3.40 -38.00 2.19
CA ALA A 41 4.77 -37.94 1.72
C ALA A 41 4.91 -36.99 0.54
N ILE A 42 4.00 -37.06 -0.44
CA ILE A 42 3.94 -36.12 -1.57
C ILE A 42 3.72 -34.69 -1.06
N ASN A 43 2.72 -34.47 -0.21
CA ASN A 43 2.49 -33.15 0.39
C ASN A 43 3.73 -32.62 1.15
N ALA A 44 4.44 -33.51 1.82
CA ALA A 44 5.67 -33.12 2.53
C ALA A 44 6.73 -32.59 1.55
N VAL A 45 7.04 -33.33 0.47
CA VAL A 45 8.07 -32.89 -0.50
C VAL A 45 7.67 -31.62 -1.26
N LEU A 46 6.37 -31.38 -1.44
CA LEU A 46 5.85 -30.16 -2.07
C LEU A 46 5.80 -28.92 -1.14
N GLY A 47 6.41 -29.00 0.05
CA GLY A 47 6.46 -27.86 0.97
C GLY A 47 5.27 -27.73 1.91
N GLY A 48 4.38 -28.73 1.98
CA GLY A 48 3.27 -28.79 2.92
C GLY A 48 3.73 -28.81 4.39
N ARG A 49 2.80 -28.55 5.33
CA ARG A 49 3.10 -28.66 6.77
C ARG A 49 3.38 -30.12 7.12
N THR A 50 4.46 -30.35 7.86
CA THR A 50 4.85 -31.66 8.35
C THR A 50 4.91 -31.65 9.87
N PHE A 51 4.51 -32.77 10.46
CA PHE A 51 4.57 -32.98 11.89
C PHE A 51 5.59 -34.09 12.19
N LYS A 52 6.19 -34.09 13.37
CA LYS A 52 7.15 -35.13 13.80
C LYS A 52 6.54 -36.54 13.80
N GLU A 53 5.23 -36.63 13.94
CA GLU A 53 4.46 -37.88 13.94
C GLU A 53 4.53 -38.63 12.59
N ILE A 54 4.94 -37.94 11.51
CA ILE A 54 5.16 -38.58 10.21
C ILE A 54 6.41 -39.46 10.19
N ILE A 55 7.37 -39.22 11.11
CA ILE A 55 8.62 -39.99 11.19
C ILE A 55 8.32 -41.38 11.73
N ARG A 56 8.92 -42.39 11.11
CA ARG A 56 8.77 -43.79 11.52
C ARG A 56 9.25 -43.97 12.98
N SER A 57 8.47 -44.71 13.74
CA SER A 57 8.80 -45.02 15.15
C SER A 57 10.14 -45.72 15.27
N GLY A 58 11.04 -45.09 16.04
CA GLY A 58 12.42 -45.57 16.26
C GLY A 58 13.46 -44.94 15.33
N GLU A 59 13.06 -44.13 14.38
CA GLU A 59 13.95 -43.39 13.49
C GLU A 59 14.08 -41.93 13.93
N THR A 60 15.18 -41.28 13.58
CA THR A 60 15.44 -39.87 13.94
C THR A 60 15.14 -38.89 12.85
N ARG A 61 14.99 -39.38 11.61
CA ARG A 61 14.69 -38.58 10.41
C ARG A 61 13.90 -39.35 9.38
N ALA A 62 13.16 -38.61 8.58
CA ALA A 62 12.47 -39.10 7.39
C ALA A 62 12.91 -38.29 6.18
N THR A 63 12.99 -38.93 5.01
CA THR A 63 13.39 -38.28 3.76
C THR A 63 12.37 -38.56 2.67
N VAL A 64 11.99 -37.51 1.91
CA VAL A 64 11.21 -37.65 0.67
C VAL A 64 11.93 -36.91 -0.43
N SER A 65 12.00 -37.55 -1.61
CA SER A 65 12.52 -36.92 -2.82
C SER A 65 11.56 -37.14 -3.98
N ALA A 66 11.34 -36.13 -4.79
CA ALA A 66 10.54 -36.16 -5.98
C ALA A 66 11.35 -35.65 -7.18
N LEU A 67 11.45 -36.45 -8.22
CA LEU A 67 12.11 -36.07 -9.46
C LEU A 67 11.05 -35.72 -10.50
N PHE A 68 11.10 -34.49 -11.00
CA PHE A 68 10.30 -34.02 -12.11
C PHE A 68 11.15 -33.99 -13.37
N THR A 69 10.63 -34.49 -14.48
CA THR A 69 11.29 -34.52 -15.79
C THR A 69 10.37 -33.94 -16.87
N GLU A 70 10.92 -33.65 -18.05
CA GLU A 70 10.18 -33.10 -19.17
C GLU A 70 9.40 -31.83 -18.81
N ILE A 71 10.04 -30.95 -18.04
CA ILE A 71 9.44 -29.66 -17.65
C ILE A 71 9.40 -28.74 -18.88
N PRO A 72 8.23 -28.17 -19.26
CA PRO A 72 8.14 -27.25 -20.39
C PRO A 72 9.05 -26.03 -20.24
N GLU A 73 9.66 -25.55 -21.32
CA GLU A 73 10.60 -24.41 -21.30
C GLU A 73 10.02 -23.14 -20.66
N GLU A 74 8.72 -22.89 -20.82
CA GLU A 74 8.05 -21.75 -20.19
C GLU A 74 8.05 -21.85 -18.65
N LEU A 75 7.90 -23.07 -18.12
CA LEU A 75 7.99 -23.30 -16.69
C LEU A 75 9.43 -23.27 -16.20
N CYS A 76 10.39 -23.77 -17.00
CA CYS A 76 11.80 -23.65 -16.68
C CYS A 76 12.22 -22.19 -16.49
N LYS A 77 11.79 -21.29 -17.39
CA LYS A 77 12.04 -19.85 -17.27
C LYS A 77 11.42 -19.22 -16.00
N LYS A 78 10.21 -19.65 -15.63
CA LYS A 78 9.57 -19.17 -14.39
C LYS A 78 10.34 -19.63 -13.15
N ILE A 79 10.78 -20.88 -13.13
CA ILE A 79 11.56 -21.44 -12.01
C ILE A 79 12.95 -20.78 -11.94
N GLU A 80 13.56 -20.45 -13.08
CA GLU A 80 14.80 -19.68 -13.15
C GLU A 80 14.67 -18.28 -12.56
N VAL A 81 13.57 -17.58 -12.84
CA VAL A 81 13.27 -16.27 -12.23
C VAL A 81 13.16 -16.37 -10.69
N LEU A 82 12.70 -17.51 -10.16
CA LEU A 82 12.68 -17.78 -8.72
C LEU A 82 14.08 -18.13 -8.15
N GLY A 83 15.13 -18.15 -8.99
CA GLY A 83 16.51 -18.38 -8.58
C GLY A 83 16.99 -19.83 -8.70
N TYR A 84 16.25 -20.71 -9.37
CA TYR A 84 16.57 -22.12 -9.54
C TYR A 84 16.64 -22.49 -11.03
N PRO A 85 17.76 -22.18 -11.73
CA PRO A 85 17.95 -22.62 -13.11
C PRO A 85 18.02 -24.16 -13.16
N LEU A 86 17.28 -24.75 -14.10
CA LEU A 86 17.16 -26.18 -14.29
C LEU A 86 18.16 -26.69 -15.33
N GLU A 87 18.75 -27.86 -15.08
CA GLU A 87 19.55 -28.59 -16.05
C GLU A 87 18.69 -29.70 -16.70
N ASP A 88 18.81 -29.89 -18.00
CA ASP A 88 18.10 -30.92 -18.77
C ASP A 88 16.56 -30.95 -18.58
N ASN A 89 15.94 -29.81 -18.25
CA ASN A 89 14.51 -29.69 -17.98
C ASN A 89 14.03 -30.64 -16.87
N GLN A 90 14.86 -30.86 -15.86
CA GLN A 90 14.60 -31.70 -14.71
C GLN A 90 14.71 -30.92 -13.41
N LEU A 91 14.01 -31.36 -12.38
CA LEU A 91 14.09 -30.80 -11.04
C LEU A 91 14.02 -31.89 -9.98
N LEU A 92 15.02 -31.99 -9.14
CA LEU A 92 15.02 -32.83 -7.97
C LEU A 92 14.63 -32.04 -6.73
N VAL A 93 13.46 -32.35 -6.18
CA VAL A 93 12.95 -31.77 -4.93
C VAL A 93 13.22 -32.73 -3.79
N GLN A 94 13.84 -32.28 -2.73
CA GLN A 94 14.15 -33.12 -1.57
C GLN A 94 13.72 -32.43 -0.27
N ARG A 95 13.17 -33.22 0.64
CA ARG A 95 12.85 -32.78 2.00
C ARG A 95 13.25 -33.82 3.02
N GLU A 96 14.04 -33.38 3.98
CA GLU A 96 14.39 -34.13 5.18
C GLU A 96 13.65 -33.56 6.38
N ILE A 97 13.08 -34.40 7.23
CA ILE A 97 12.29 -34.02 8.42
C ILE A 97 12.95 -34.69 9.62
N ASP A 98 13.28 -33.94 10.65
CA ASP A 98 13.85 -34.43 11.91
C ASP A 98 12.84 -34.42 13.08
N LEU A 99 13.21 -35.00 14.21
CA LEU A 99 12.38 -35.06 15.41
C LEU A 99 12.05 -33.68 16.03
N SER A 100 12.80 -32.63 15.67
CA SER A 100 12.53 -31.26 16.11
C SER A 100 11.40 -30.60 15.28
N GLY A 101 10.96 -31.26 14.20
CA GLY A 101 10.02 -30.74 13.22
C GLY A 101 10.65 -29.71 12.27
N LYS A 102 11.96 -29.44 12.38
CA LYS A 102 12.74 -28.65 11.46
C LYS A 102 13.25 -29.56 10.35
N GLY A 103 12.92 -29.26 9.11
CA GLY A 103 13.37 -30.03 7.96
C GLY A 103 14.31 -29.24 7.09
N GLN A 104 15.21 -29.95 6.42
CA GLN A 104 15.99 -29.36 5.31
C GLN A 104 15.23 -29.57 4.01
N CYS A 105 15.11 -28.47 3.24
CA CYS A 105 14.54 -28.51 1.91
C CYS A 105 15.64 -28.21 0.89
N ARG A 106 15.63 -28.91 -0.24
CA ARG A 106 16.58 -28.69 -1.34
C ARG A 106 15.89 -28.77 -2.70
N LEU A 107 16.33 -27.91 -3.61
CA LEU A 107 15.99 -27.92 -5.04
C LEU A 107 17.30 -28.12 -5.79
N ASP A 108 17.45 -29.22 -6.51
CA ASP A 108 18.69 -29.63 -7.19
C ASP A 108 19.94 -29.53 -6.29
N GLY A 109 19.81 -30.02 -5.04
CA GLY A 109 20.86 -29.94 -4.04
C GLY A 109 21.08 -28.58 -3.39
N ARG A 110 20.50 -27.50 -3.90
CA ARG A 110 20.58 -26.15 -3.33
C ARG A 110 19.63 -26.00 -2.15
N PRO A 111 20.04 -25.36 -1.06
CA PRO A 111 19.16 -25.11 0.08
C PRO A 111 17.95 -24.26 -0.31
N ALA A 112 16.76 -24.64 0.16
CA ALA A 112 15.52 -23.91 -0.07
C ALA A 112 14.68 -23.84 1.21
N THR A 113 13.67 -22.97 1.23
CA THR A 113 12.66 -22.94 2.30
C THR A 113 11.43 -23.76 1.89
N ALA A 114 10.60 -24.16 2.85
CA ALA A 114 9.34 -24.83 2.54
C ALA A 114 8.37 -23.95 1.72
N ALA A 115 8.46 -22.62 1.86
CA ALA A 115 7.70 -21.68 1.04
C ALA A 115 8.15 -21.69 -0.43
N MET A 116 9.46 -21.67 -0.67
CA MET A 116 10.05 -21.79 -2.01
C MET A 116 9.70 -23.13 -2.66
N LEU A 117 9.77 -24.25 -1.89
CA LEU A 117 9.31 -25.54 -2.41
C LEU A 117 7.87 -25.46 -2.89
N ARG A 118 6.99 -24.88 -2.08
CA ARG A 118 5.57 -24.76 -2.41
C ARG A 118 5.38 -23.92 -3.67
N GLU A 119 6.05 -22.79 -3.77
CA GLU A 119 5.96 -21.90 -4.92
C GLU A 119 6.43 -22.58 -6.22
N VAL A 120 7.59 -23.23 -6.21
CA VAL A 120 8.12 -23.94 -7.37
C VAL A 120 7.27 -25.16 -7.72
N CYS A 121 6.91 -25.97 -6.72
CA CYS A 121 6.16 -27.22 -6.96
C CYS A 121 4.72 -26.97 -7.41
N SER A 122 4.08 -25.87 -7.01
CA SER A 122 2.74 -25.51 -7.50
C SER A 122 2.67 -25.24 -9.00
N LEU A 123 3.81 -25.00 -9.65
CA LEU A 123 3.91 -24.89 -11.10
C LEU A 123 3.94 -26.27 -11.80
N LEU A 124 4.28 -27.34 -11.10
CA LEU A 124 4.57 -28.66 -11.66
C LEU A 124 3.51 -29.71 -11.35
N ILE A 125 2.89 -29.60 -10.16
CA ILE A 125 1.97 -30.60 -9.63
C ILE A 125 0.85 -29.95 -8.84
N ASP A 126 -0.38 -30.43 -9.05
CA ASP A 126 -1.54 -30.05 -8.27
C ASP A 126 -2.13 -31.26 -7.54
N ILE A 127 -2.51 -31.10 -6.27
CA ILE A 127 -3.07 -32.16 -5.45
C ILE A 127 -4.51 -31.81 -5.12
N HIS A 128 -5.43 -32.60 -5.65
CA HIS A 128 -6.85 -32.52 -5.37
C HIS A 128 -7.25 -33.47 -4.25
N GLY A 129 -7.19 -32.98 -3.00
CA GLY A 129 -7.52 -33.78 -1.82
C GLY A 129 -8.54 -33.09 -0.91
N GLN A 130 -8.71 -33.66 0.28
CA GLN A 130 -9.70 -33.20 1.26
C GLN A 130 -9.48 -31.71 1.68
N HIS A 131 -8.23 -31.21 1.68
CA HIS A 131 -7.95 -29.82 2.00
C HIS A 131 -8.36 -28.85 0.88
N ASP A 132 -8.20 -29.22 -0.39
CA ASP A 132 -8.57 -28.36 -1.52
C ASP A 132 -10.09 -28.28 -1.71
N ASN A 133 -10.81 -29.33 -1.27
CA ASN A 133 -12.25 -29.26 -1.20
C ASN A 133 -12.71 -28.14 -0.25
N GLN A 134 -11.97 -27.84 0.82
CA GLN A 134 -12.26 -26.73 1.71
C GLN A 134 -12.01 -25.38 1.05
N GLU A 135 -11.01 -25.26 0.17
CA GLU A 135 -10.75 -24.00 -0.56
C GLU A 135 -11.86 -23.69 -1.58
N LEU A 136 -12.34 -24.70 -2.32
CA LEU A 136 -13.49 -24.52 -3.22
C LEU A 136 -14.80 -24.19 -2.49
N LEU A 137 -14.92 -24.50 -1.20
CA LEU A 137 -16.05 -24.10 -0.37
C LEU A 137 -15.91 -22.67 0.15
N SER A 138 -14.73 -22.05 0.05
CA SER A 138 -14.49 -20.67 0.50
C SER A 138 -14.81 -19.67 -0.60
N ALA A 139 -15.87 -18.87 -0.40
CA ALA A 139 -16.28 -17.84 -1.35
C ALA A 139 -15.14 -16.84 -1.70
N GLU A 140 -14.25 -16.58 -0.74
CA GLU A 140 -13.10 -15.69 -0.93
C GLU A 140 -12.11 -16.18 -1.99
N LYS A 141 -12.08 -17.49 -2.26
CA LYS A 141 -11.18 -18.13 -3.22
C LYS A 141 -11.78 -18.24 -4.62
N HIS A 142 -13.10 -18.12 -4.77
CA HIS A 142 -13.80 -18.34 -6.05
C HIS A 142 -13.32 -17.39 -7.15
N LEU A 143 -13.05 -16.11 -6.82
CA LEU A 143 -12.47 -15.17 -7.78
C LEU A 143 -11.11 -15.65 -8.29
N GLY A 144 -10.24 -16.17 -7.41
CA GLY A 144 -8.94 -16.69 -7.80
C GLY A 144 -9.03 -17.90 -8.75
N PHE A 145 -9.97 -18.81 -8.52
CA PHE A 145 -10.24 -19.92 -9.43
C PHE A 145 -10.74 -19.44 -10.80
N LEU A 146 -11.64 -18.46 -10.83
CA LEU A 146 -12.12 -17.89 -12.08
C LEU A 146 -11.01 -17.14 -12.83
N ASP A 147 -10.17 -16.38 -12.13
CA ASP A 147 -9.04 -15.66 -12.72
C ASP A 147 -7.96 -16.63 -13.25
N SER A 148 -7.78 -17.79 -12.62
CA SER A 148 -6.89 -18.85 -13.16
C SER A 148 -7.44 -19.51 -14.43
N TYR A 149 -8.77 -19.67 -14.51
CA TYR A 149 -9.44 -20.21 -15.68
C TYR A 149 -9.46 -19.23 -16.86
N GLY A 150 -9.64 -17.94 -16.58
CA GLY A 150 -9.81 -16.89 -17.59
C GLY A 150 -8.52 -16.51 -18.32
N ALA A 151 -8.61 -16.24 -19.63
CA ALA A 151 -7.47 -15.87 -20.48
C ALA A 151 -7.31 -14.33 -20.61
N TYR A 152 -7.56 -13.55 -19.56
CA TYR A 152 -7.56 -12.08 -19.53
C TYR A 152 -6.39 -11.49 -18.72
N ARG A 153 -5.21 -12.06 -18.89
CA ARG A 153 -3.99 -11.61 -18.19
C ARG A 153 -3.60 -10.16 -18.51
N GLN A 154 -3.92 -9.69 -19.72
CA GLN A 154 -3.60 -8.32 -20.14
C GLN A 154 -4.48 -7.31 -19.41
N GLU A 155 -5.79 -7.57 -19.32
CA GLU A 155 -6.77 -6.74 -18.60
C GLU A 155 -6.46 -6.70 -17.11
N MET A 156 -6.05 -7.84 -16.54
CA MET A 156 -5.63 -7.92 -15.14
C MET A 156 -4.36 -7.10 -14.88
N ALA A 157 -3.35 -7.17 -15.77
CA ALA A 157 -2.14 -6.37 -15.67
C ALA A 157 -2.43 -4.87 -15.83
N ALA A 158 -3.31 -4.50 -16.77
CA ALA A 158 -3.74 -3.12 -16.96
C ALA A 158 -4.46 -2.56 -15.74
N TYR A 159 -5.34 -3.36 -15.12
CA TYR A 159 -6.01 -2.99 -13.88
C TYR A 159 -5.02 -2.79 -12.73
N THR A 160 -4.09 -3.73 -12.53
CA THR A 160 -3.09 -3.66 -11.46
C THR A 160 -2.25 -2.38 -11.59
N ALA A 161 -1.77 -2.08 -12.80
CA ALA A 161 -0.98 -0.87 -13.05
C ALA A 161 -1.78 0.43 -12.78
N ALA A 162 -3.07 0.47 -13.17
CA ALA A 162 -3.94 1.61 -12.91
C ALA A 162 -4.26 1.76 -11.40
N TYR A 163 -4.48 0.66 -10.70
CA TYR A 163 -4.73 0.65 -9.26
C TYR A 163 -3.50 1.14 -8.46
N GLU A 164 -2.30 0.65 -8.81
CA GLU A 164 -1.05 1.10 -8.19
C GLU A 164 -0.82 2.59 -8.41
N LYS A 165 -1.08 3.09 -9.62
CA LYS A 165 -0.97 4.52 -9.95
C LYS A 165 -1.95 5.37 -9.12
N MET A 166 -3.19 4.94 -9.01
CA MET A 166 -4.20 5.62 -8.18
C MET A 166 -3.77 5.67 -6.71
N CYS A 167 -3.29 4.53 -6.15
CA CYS A 167 -2.81 4.45 -4.77
C CYS A 167 -1.59 5.35 -4.52
N GLU A 168 -0.67 5.44 -5.49
CA GLU A 168 0.48 6.36 -5.43
C GLU A 168 0.02 7.82 -5.37
N CYS A 169 -0.87 8.24 -6.28
CA CYS A 169 -1.41 9.60 -6.29
C CYS A 169 -2.16 9.93 -5.00
N ALA A 170 -3.02 9.02 -4.53
CA ALA A 170 -3.76 9.19 -3.27
C ALA A 170 -2.83 9.34 -2.06
N THR A 171 -1.78 8.51 -1.98
CA THR A 171 -0.80 8.57 -0.88
C THR A 171 0.01 9.87 -0.90
N ARG A 172 0.36 10.38 -2.10
CA ARG A 172 1.08 11.66 -2.24
C ARG A 172 0.19 12.83 -1.84
N LEU A 173 -1.09 12.81 -2.22
CA LEU A 173 -2.07 13.83 -1.87
C LEU A 173 -2.33 13.85 -0.35
N ASP A 174 -2.54 12.70 0.27
CA ASP A 174 -2.80 12.57 1.71
C ASP A 174 -1.65 13.15 2.57
N LYS A 175 -0.40 12.93 2.17
CA LYS A 175 0.78 13.52 2.83
C LYS A 175 0.80 15.05 2.81
N LEU A 176 0.23 15.68 1.77
CA LEU A 176 0.17 17.14 1.66
C LEU A 176 -1.03 17.73 2.40
N GLN A 177 -2.14 17.00 2.51
CA GLN A 177 -3.38 17.49 3.13
C GLN A 177 -3.36 17.45 4.67
N MET A 178 -2.45 16.72 5.31
CA MET A 178 -2.39 16.58 6.78
C MET A 178 -2.19 17.90 7.54
N ASP A 179 -1.84 19.03 6.84
CA ASP A 179 -1.54 20.35 7.46
C ASP A 179 -2.41 21.51 6.92
N GLU A 180 -3.46 21.27 6.14
CA GLU A 180 -4.19 22.33 5.42
C GLU A 180 -4.83 23.39 6.34
N SER A 181 -5.37 23.01 7.48
CA SER A 181 -5.94 23.96 8.45
C SER A 181 -4.88 24.85 9.11
N TYR A 182 -3.74 24.27 9.46
CA TYR A 182 -2.59 25.01 9.99
C TYR A 182 -1.99 25.92 8.93
N LYS A 183 -1.89 25.44 7.69
CA LYS A 183 -1.38 26.18 6.54
C LYS A 183 -2.21 27.44 6.25
N LEU A 184 -3.55 27.31 6.15
CA LEU A 184 -4.45 28.43 5.89
C LEU A 184 -4.32 29.52 6.96
N GLN A 185 -4.34 29.16 8.24
CA GLN A 185 -4.12 30.10 9.34
C GLN A 185 -2.75 30.79 9.24
N ARG A 186 -1.71 30.03 8.88
CA ARG A 186 -0.35 30.58 8.73
C ARG A 186 -0.27 31.54 7.56
N MET A 187 -0.86 31.23 6.43
CA MET A 187 -0.91 32.09 5.26
C MET A 187 -1.63 33.42 5.55
N ASP A 188 -2.77 33.41 6.24
CA ASP A 188 -3.50 34.60 6.64
C ASP A 188 -2.63 35.53 7.52
N ILE A 189 -1.95 34.96 8.49
CA ILE A 189 -1.04 35.70 9.38
C ILE A 189 0.12 36.30 8.58
N LEU A 190 0.76 35.51 7.73
CA LEU A 190 1.89 35.96 6.91
C LEU A 190 1.47 37.07 5.94
N GLN A 191 0.32 36.93 5.28
CA GLN A 191 -0.21 37.94 4.36
C GLN A 191 -0.48 39.27 5.06
N PHE A 192 -1.05 39.23 6.26
CA PHE A 192 -1.29 40.43 7.07
C PHE A 192 0.05 41.12 7.45
N GLN A 193 1.04 40.34 7.90
CA GLN A 193 2.35 40.86 8.30
C GLN A 193 3.14 41.46 7.13
N ILE A 194 3.15 40.75 5.98
CA ILE A 194 3.77 41.22 4.74
C ILE A 194 3.15 42.54 4.30
N LYS A 195 1.82 42.63 4.35
CA LYS A 195 1.11 43.87 4.00
C LYS A 195 1.43 45.02 4.96
N GLU A 196 1.39 44.78 6.28
CA GLU A 196 1.65 45.80 7.31
C GLU A 196 3.06 46.37 7.19
N ILE A 197 4.08 45.52 6.97
CA ILE A 197 5.48 45.96 6.81
C ILE A 197 5.70 46.62 5.46
N GLY A 198 5.13 46.01 4.37
CA GLY A 198 5.29 46.52 3.01
C GLY A 198 4.66 47.94 2.83
N ASP A 199 3.45 48.14 3.40
CA ASP A 199 2.77 49.45 3.35
C ASP A 199 3.56 50.52 4.08
N ALA A 200 4.33 50.17 5.08
CA ALA A 200 5.18 51.09 5.84
C ALA A 200 6.40 51.62 5.04
N LYS A 201 6.81 50.95 3.96
CA LYS A 201 7.91 51.38 3.07
C LYS A 201 9.16 51.82 3.84
N LEU A 202 9.61 51.01 4.77
CA LEU A 202 10.78 51.29 5.60
C LEU A 202 12.08 51.33 4.75
N THR A 203 12.96 52.25 5.08
CA THR A 203 14.30 52.34 4.47
C THR A 203 15.38 52.26 5.54
N ASP A 204 16.45 51.54 5.24
CA ASP A 204 17.55 51.37 6.18
C ASP A 204 18.18 52.75 6.54
N GLY A 205 18.46 52.97 7.84
CA GLY A 205 18.97 54.22 8.35
C GLY A 205 17.95 55.36 8.41
N GLU A 206 16.65 55.11 8.16
CA GLU A 206 15.58 56.13 8.21
C GLU A 206 15.36 56.66 9.63
N GLU A 207 15.35 55.76 10.61
CA GLU A 207 15.14 56.15 12.03
C GLU A 207 16.19 57.12 12.53
N GLU A 208 17.48 56.86 12.27
CA GLU A 208 18.59 57.68 12.69
C GLU A 208 18.51 59.07 12.05
N ARG A 209 18.16 59.14 10.76
CA ARG A 209 17.98 60.41 10.05
C ARG A 209 16.83 61.23 10.63
N LEU A 210 15.69 60.56 10.90
CA LEU A 210 14.54 61.27 11.48
C LEU A 210 14.80 61.74 12.91
N VAL A 211 15.49 60.96 13.72
CA VAL A 211 15.88 61.36 15.08
C VAL A 211 16.86 62.58 15.06
N GLU A 212 17.78 62.60 14.12
CA GLU A 212 18.67 63.74 13.96
C GLU A 212 17.91 65.01 13.52
N GLN A 213 16.98 64.88 12.55
CA GLN A 213 16.12 65.96 12.11
C GLN A 213 15.23 66.48 13.24
N GLN A 214 14.60 65.56 14.01
CA GLN A 214 13.78 65.92 15.18
C GLN A 214 14.57 66.76 16.19
N LYS A 215 15.81 66.37 16.50
CA LYS A 215 16.67 67.09 17.41
C LYS A 215 17.00 68.54 16.90
N ARG A 216 17.26 68.64 15.59
CA ARG A 216 17.55 69.98 14.97
C ARG A 216 16.32 70.90 15.04
N ILE A 217 15.14 70.37 14.69
CA ILE A 217 13.90 71.17 14.71
C ILE A 217 13.54 71.56 16.14
N ARG A 218 13.58 70.64 17.12
CA ARG A 218 13.32 70.98 18.53
C ARG A 218 14.30 71.98 19.10
N ASN A 219 15.58 71.96 18.68
CA ASN A 219 16.54 72.93 19.06
C ASN A 219 16.21 74.29 18.44
N ALA A 220 15.82 74.36 17.16
CA ALA A 220 15.36 75.58 16.50
C ALA A 220 14.11 76.14 17.19
N GLU A 221 13.11 75.30 17.53
CA GLU A 221 11.95 75.72 18.29
C GLU A 221 12.29 76.42 19.62
N ARG A 222 13.17 75.82 20.43
CA ARG A 222 13.60 76.40 21.71
C ARG A 222 14.36 77.72 21.56
N ILE A 223 15.18 77.80 20.50
CA ILE A 223 15.90 79.04 20.19
C ILE A 223 14.90 80.11 19.80
N THR A 224 13.94 79.81 18.94
CA THR A 224 12.87 80.71 18.49
C THR A 224 12.04 81.23 19.68
N GLU A 225 11.55 80.28 20.56
CA GLU A 225 10.81 80.66 21.75
C GLU A 225 11.63 81.56 22.69
N SER A 226 12.91 81.23 22.94
CA SER A 226 13.74 81.98 23.87
C SER A 226 14.12 83.39 23.32
N LEU A 227 14.46 83.43 22.02
CA LEU A 227 14.78 84.75 21.39
C LEU A 227 13.51 85.59 21.21
N GLY A 228 12.34 84.96 20.92
CA GLY A 228 11.05 85.66 20.89
C GLY A 228 10.69 86.29 22.23
N ALA A 229 10.91 85.53 23.32
CA ALA A 229 10.74 86.12 24.67
C ALA A 229 11.69 87.27 24.97
N VAL A 230 12.99 87.16 24.60
CA VAL A 230 13.96 88.23 24.74
C VAL A 230 13.53 89.46 23.95
N TYR A 231 13.14 89.30 22.67
CA TYR A 231 12.68 90.39 21.82
C TYR A 231 11.46 91.09 22.42
N THR A 232 10.45 90.32 22.86
CA THR A 232 9.24 90.86 23.48
C THR A 232 9.51 91.61 24.80
N LEU A 233 10.40 91.07 25.65
CA LEU A 233 10.79 91.76 26.88
C LEU A 233 11.50 93.06 26.62
N LEU A 234 12.34 93.12 25.58
CA LEU A 234 13.09 94.35 25.25
C LEU A 234 12.22 95.45 24.60
N ASN A 235 11.35 95.02 23.64
CA ASN A 235 10.57 95.95 22.82
C ASN A 235 9.11 96.15 23.29
N GLY A 236 8.64 95.26 24.17
CA GLY A 236 7.22 95.24 24.52
C GLY A 236 6.37 94.52 23.47
N ASN A 237 5.07 94.42 23.74
CA ASN A 237 4.03 93.88 22.78
C ASN A 237 2.87 94.88 22.57
N GLY A 238 3.18 96.19 22.51
CA GLY A 238 2.17 97.24 22.34
C GLY A 238 1.49 97.64 23.63
N GLU A 239 0.16 97.66 23.73
CA GLU A 239 -0.55 98.18 24.88
C GLU A 239 -0.53 97.29 26.15
N GLU A 240 -0.20 95.98 26.01
CA GLU A 240 -0.26 95.03 27.11
C GLU A 240 1.01 94.98 27.96
N MET A 241 2.20 95.20 27.37
CA MET A 241 3.45 95.12 28.07
C MET A 241 4.44 96.13 27.55
N ARG A 242 4.87 96.99 28.42
CA ARG A 242 5.90 98.02 28.15
C ARG A 242 7.27 97.37 28.06
N GLY A 243 8.05 97.71 27.01
CA GLY A 243 9.39 97.17 26.82
C GLY A 243 10.42 97.78 27.73
N VAL A 244 11.52 97.04 27.97
CA VAL A 244 12.64 97.55 28.77
C VAL A 244 13.30 98.79 28.12
N LEU A 245 13.39 98.86 26.79
CA LEU A 245 13.94 99.96 26.04
C LEU A 245 13.11 101.22 26.26
N GLU A 246 11.80 101.18 26.18
CA GLU A 246 10.91 102.32 26.42
C GLU A 246 11.02 102.77 27.90
N ALA A 247 11.14 101.88 28.86
CA ALA A 247 11.33 102.22 30.26
C ALA A 247 12.69 102.88 30.55
N LEU A 248 13.75 102.45 29.85
CA LEU A 248 15.09 103.07 29.94
C LEU A 248 15.10 104.43 29.34
N GLU A 249 14.39 104.67 28.25
CA GLU A 249 14.28 106.03 27.63
C GLU A 249 13.58 107.02 28.54
N GLU A 250 12.49 106.58 29.21
CA GLU A 250 11.80 107.41 30.20
C GLU A 250 12.74 107.74 31.42
N VAL A 251 13.39 106.72 31.96
CA VAL A 251 14.37 106.90 33.05
C VAL A 251 15.52 107.87 32.63
N SER A 252 16.01 107.74 31.39
CA SER A 252 17.04 108.64 30.87
C SER A 252 16.57 110.08 30.80
N THR A 253 15.32 110.29 30.33
CA THR A 253 14.73 111.65 30.25
C THR A 253 14.57 112.30 31.65
N GLU A 254 14.10 111.56 32.63
CA GLU A 254 13.99 112.03 34.00
C GLU A 254 15.32 112.27 34.65
N LEU A 255 16.34 111.42 34.39
CA LEU A 255 17.71 111.59 34.87
C LEU A 255 18.37 112.83 34.29
N ASP A 256 18.17 113.08 32.97
CA ASP A 256 18.70 114.33 32.33
C ASP A 256 18.04 115.56 32.94
N THR A 257 16.79 115.49 33.31
CA THR A 257 16.11 116.57 34.01
C THR A 257 16.66 116.76 35.42
N ALA A 258 16.92 115.66 36.17
CA ALA A 258 17.52 115.67 37.50
C ALA A 258 18.99 116.16 37.47
N ALA A 259 19.78 115.80 36.44
CA ALA A 259 21.18 116.19 36.24
C ALA A 259 21.34 117.69 36.04
N LYS A 260 20.36 118.48 35.56
CA LYS A 260 20.35 119.92 35.48
C LYS A 260 20.41 120.57 36.87
N TYR A 261 20.00 119.93 37.93
CA TYR A 261 19.95 120.43 39.30
C TYR A 261 20.95 119.72 40.22
N LEU A 262 21.39 118.51 39.91
CA LEU A 262 22.31 117.73 40.71
C LEU A 262 23.42 117.15 39.79
N THR A 263 24.60 117.75 39.76
CA THR A 263 25.73 117.44 38.85
C THR A 263 26.29 116.01 39.05
N GLU A 264 26.04 115.40 40.21
CA GLU A 264 26.46 114.03 40.52
C GLU A 264 25.71 112.99 39.69
N PHE A 265 24.56 113.30 39.04
CA PHE A 265 23.77 112.36 38.19
C PHE A 265 24.19 112.47 36.69
N GLY A 266 24.97 113.45 36.24
CA GLY A 266 25.33 113.58 34.83
C GLY A 266 26.11 112.41 34.26
N GLY A 267 26.92 111.70 35.06
CA GLY A 267 27.66 110.53 34.64
C GLY A 267 26.80 109.22 34.55
N TYR A 268 25.59 109.26 35.06
CA TYR A 268 24.66 108.07 34.97
C TYR A 268 23.81 108.13 33.73
N SER A 269 23.47 109.26 33.16
CA SER A 269 22.76 109.38 31.89
C SER A 269 23.56 108.81 30.72
N GLU A 270 24.85 109.02 30.70
CA GLU A 270 25.76 108.44 29.69
C GLU A 270 25.80 106.90 29.77
N LYS A 271 25.90 106.36 30.98
CA LYS A 271 25.88 104.91 31.23
C LYS A 271 24.52 104.27 30.86
N LEU A 272 23.44 105.01 31.05
CA LEU A 272 22.10 104.52 30.69
C LEU A 272 21.89 104.49 29.18
N SER A 273 22.44 105.51 28.47
CA SER A 273 22.46 105.57 27.03
C SER A 273 23.26 104.39 26.44
N ASP A 274 24.48 104.12 27.03
CA ASP A 274 25.24 102.94 26.60
C ASP A 274 24.48 101.60 26.80
N ALA A 275 23.81 101.50 27.91
CA ALA A 275 22.96 100.28 28.19
C ALA A 275 21.80 100.20 27.22
N TYR A 276 21.12 101.28 26.87
CA TYR A 276 20.07 101.35 25.89
C TYR A 276 20.53 100.82 24.52
N TYR A 277 21.65 101.37 23.99
CA TYR A 277 22.16 100.93 22.69
C TYR A 277 22.60 99.45 22.69
N MET A 278 23.16 98.93 23.80
CA MET A 278 23.53 97.54 23.92
C MET A 278 22.28 96.63 23.88
N LEU A 279 21.21 97.00 24.56
CA LEU A 279 19.95 96.23 24.58
C LEU A 279 19.21 96.38 23.27
N GLU A 280 19.23 97.51 22.58
CA GLU A 280 18.67 97.71 21.24
C GLU A 280 19.41 96.85 20.20
N GLU A 281 20.78 96.79 20.24
CA GLU A 281 21.55 95.90 19.40
C GLU A 281 21.19 94.43 19.65
N LEU A 282 21.01 93.99 20.93
CA LEU A 282 20.59 92.63 21.28
C LEU A 282 19.18 92.35 20.76
N GLY A 283 18.22 93.26 20.86
CA GLY A 283 16.88 93.14 20.32
C GLY A 283 16.88 93.00 18.81
N SER A 284 17.68 93.79 18.09
CA SER A 284 17.83 93.68 16.64
C SER A 284 18.41 92.32 16.23
N ARG A 285 19.50 91.89 16.89
CA ARG A 285 20.09 90.58 16.63
C ARG A 285 19.13 89.43 16.91
N ALA A 286 18.32 89.49 17.98
CA ALA A 286 17.31 88.52 18.30
C ALA A 286 16.26 88.46 17.20
N ARG A 287 15.77 89.60 16.68
CA ARG A 287 14.79 89.65 15.58
C ARG A 287 15.39 89.09 14.28
N ASP A 288 16.60 89.48 13.89
CA ASP A 288 17.22 88.97 12.67
C ASP A 288 17.38 87.44 12.71
N THR A 289 17.75 86.87 13.89
CA THR A 289 17.85 85.42 14.09
C THR A 289 16.48 84.74 14.06
N LEU A 290 15.44 85.42 14.53
CA LEU A 290 14.05 84.90 14.46
C LEU A 290 13.49 84.88 13.04
N GLU A 291 13.82 85.90 12.21
CA GLU A 291 13.43 85.99 10.81
C GLU A 291 14.13 84.92 9.94
N ASP A 292 15.37 84.59 10.26
CA ASP A 292 16.17 83.57 9.60
C ASP A 292 15.84 82.14 10.07
N ALA A 293 15.10 81.95 11.16
CA ALA A 293 14.73 80.68 11.70
C ALA A 293 13.57 80.05 10.88
N ASP A 294 13.90 79.15 9.90
CA ASP A 294 12.97 78.37 9.10
C ASP A 294 12.42 77.17 9.95
N PHE A 295 11.48 77.50 10.82
CA PHE A 295 10.79 76.53 11.70
C PHE A 295 9.35 76.33 11.25
N ASP A 296 9.03 75.06 10.67
CA ASP A 296 7.68 74.63 10.36
C ASP A 296 7.23 73.57 11.39
N PRO A 297 6.28 73.89 12.29
CA PRO A 297 5.75 72.93 13.27
C PRO A 297 5.17 71.63 12.64
N ARG A 298 4.67 71.69 11.41
CA ARG A 298 4.10 70.52 10.73
C ARG A 298 5.15 69.47 10.42
N GLN A 299 6.37 69.88 10.13
CA GLN A 299 7.48 68.93 9.91
C GLN A 299 7.81 68.13 11.14
N LEU A 300 7.69 68.70 12.34
CA LEU A 300 7.92 68.00 13.60
C LEU A 300 6.82 66.94 13.83
N ASP A 301 5.54 67.28 13.61
CA ASP A 301 4.40 66.35 13.72
C ASP A 301 4.53 65.18 12.75
N ASP A 302 4.93 65.44 11.50
CA ASP A 302 5.16 64.39 10.47
C ASP A 302 6.30 63.45 10.88
N ILE A 303 7.40 63.97 11.38
CA ILE A 303 8.54 63.17 11.85
C ILE A 303 8.12 62.32 13.06
N GLU A 304 7.41 62.90 14.03
CA GLU A 304 6.94 62.16 15.21
C GLU A 304 5.95 61.06 14.87
N SER A 305 5.01 61.30 13.97
CA SER A 305 4.08 60.30 13.45
C SER A 305 4.83 59.17 12.73
N ARG A 306 5.85 59.49 11.95
CA ARG A 306 6.67 58.50 11.26
C ARG A 306 7.52 57.67 12.22
N LEU A 307 8.15 58.31 13.22
CA LEU A 307 8.88 57.60 14.29
C LEU A 307 7.97 56.71 15.13
N ASP A 308 6.74 57.13 15.43
CA ASP A 308 5.75 56.27 16.13
C ASP A 308 5.40 55.05 15.31
N THR A 309 5.24 55.19 14.00
CA THR A 309 5.02 54.05 13.07
C THR A 309 6.18 53.07 13.11
N ILE A 310 7.41 53.57 12.98
CA ILE A 310 8.64 52.76 13.07
C ILE A 310 8.71 52.07 14.43
N TYR A 311 8.44 52.76 15.52
CA TYR A 311 8.45 52.21 16.87
C TYR A 311 7.44 51.08 17.05
N LYS A 312 6.22 51.24 16.53
CA LYS A 312 5.16 50.18 16.57
C LYS A 312 5.60 48.92 15.81
N LEU A 313 6.20 49.08 14.62
CA LEU A 313 6.72 47.98 13.83
C LEU A 313 7.92 47.32 14.50
N LYS A 314 8.82 48.08 15.10
CA LYS A 314 9.96 47.56 15.88
C LYS A 314 9.49 46.68 17.04
N LYS A 315 8.47 47.12 17.76
CA LYS A 315 7.89 46.35 18.87
C LYS A 315 7.26 45.02 18.45
N LYS A 316 6.78 44.92 17.18
CA LYS A 316 6.13 43.74 16.66
C LYS A 316 7.09 42.77 15.94
N TYR A 317 8.03 43.29 15.15
CA TYR A 317 8.73 42.51 14.14
C TYR A 317 10.25 42.48 14.25
N GLY A 318 10.88 43.34 15.08
CA GLY A 318 12.33 43.35 15.31
C GLY A 318 12.82 44.57 16.00
N GLY A 319 14.02 44.57 16.58
CA GLY A 319 14.62 45.69 17.33
C GLY A 319 15.11 46.84 16.49
N SER A 320 15.28 46.67 15.16
CA SER A 320 15.78 47.65 14.21
C SER A 320 15.04 47.55 12.86
N ILE A 321 15.13 48.59 12.02
CA ILE A 321 14.57 48.55 10.66
C ILE A 321 15.21 47.43 9.84
N ALA A 322 16.50 47.18 9.96
CA ALA A 322 17.21 46.12 9.27
C ALA A 322 16.66 44.72 9.66
N GLU A 323 16.36 44.50 10.95
CA GLU A 323 15.74 43.26 11.42
C GLU A 323 14.31 43.09 10.91
N ILE A 324 13.52 44.18 10.82
CA ILE A 324 12.15 44.14 10.25
C ILE A 324 12.19 43.77 8.76
N LEU A 325 13.12 44.33 8.00
CA LEU A 325 13.29 44.02 6.58
C LEU A 325 13.77 42.58 6.36
N ALA A 326 14.71 42.08 7.17
CA ALA A 326 15.13 40.69 7.15
C ALA A 326 13.96 39.73 7.52
N TYR A 327 13.12 40.13 8.48
CA TYR A 327 11.93 39.40 8.82
C TYR A 327 10.91 39.40 7.68
N TYR A 328 10.71 40.52 7.00
CA TYR A 328 9.86 40.65 5.82
C TYR A 328 10.28 39.71 4.70
N ASP A 329 11.57 39.65 4.39
CA ASP A 329 12.09 38.74 3.36
C ASP A 329 11.83 37.29 3.74
N LYS A 330 12.11 36.92 4.99
CA LYS A 330 11.88 35.57 5.50
C LYS A 330 10.41 35.14 5.41
N ILE A 331 9.47 35.99 5.84
CA ILE A 331 8.04 35.68 5.79
C ILE A 331 7.49 35.69 4.37
N SER A 332 8.08 36.49 3.47
CA SER A 332 7.72 36.48 2.05
C SER A 332 8.14 35.19 1.35
N GLU A 333 9.34 34.67 1.64
CA GLU A 333 9.79 33.36 1.17
C GLU A 333 8.91 32.22 1.71
N GLU A 334 8.55 32.28 3.01
CA GLU A 334 7.66 31.30 3.64
C GLU A 334 6.27 31.32 2.96
N TYR A 335 5.70 32.49 2.72
CA TYR A 335 4.41 32.66 2.05
C TYR A 335 4.43 32.07 0.63
N GLN A 336 5.46 32.38 -0.17
CA GLN A 336 5.62 31.82 -1.52
C GLN A 336 5.74 30.30 -1.51
N SER A 337 6.46 29.73 -0.55
CA SER A 337 6.60 28.27 -0.45
C SER A 337 5.26 27.58 -0.14
N LEU A 338 4.41 28.21 0.68
CA LEU A 338 3.08 27.73 1.01
C LEU A 338 2.12 27.85 -0.19
N GLU A 339 2.21 28.90 -0.98
CA GLU A 339 1.42 29.13 -2.19
C GLU A 339 1.74 28.08 -3.28
N LEU A 340 3.03 27.79 -3.52
CA LEU A 340 3.48 26.72 -4.42
C LEU A 340 2.97 25.34 -4.01
N SER A 341 2.81 25.10 -2.71
CA SER A 341 2.22 23.85 -2.21
C SER A 341 0.74 23.70 -2.58
N ASP A 342 -0.03 24.78 -2.72
CA ASP A 342 -1.45 24.73 -3.15
C ASP A 342 -1.57 24.39 -4.63
N GLU A 343 -0.72 24.94 -5.47
CA GLU A 343 -0.66 24.57 -6.89
C GLU A 343 -0.30 23.09 -7.06
N LEU A 344 0.64 22.59 -6.25
CA LEU A 344 1.02 21.17 -6.25
C LEU A 344 -0.14 20.28 -5.79
N THR A 345 -0.86 20.66 -4.75
CA THR A 345 -2.05 19.93 -4.27
C THR A 345 -3.14 19.87 -5.33
N ALA A 346 -3.44 21.00 -5.99
CA ALA A 346 -4.41 21.06 -7.08
C ALA A 346 -3.96 20.24 -8.32
N HIS A 347 -2.67 20.16 -8.58
CA HIS A 347 -2.11 19.30 -9.63
C HIS A 347 -2.28 17.82 -9.30
N LEU A 348 -1.90 17.41 -8.08
CA LEU A 348 -2.05 16.02 -7.63
C LEU A 348 -3.50 15.57 -7.54
N GLN A 349 -4.42 16.48 -7.18
CA GLN A 349 -5.86 16.15 -7.22
C GLN A 349 -6.33 15.84 -8.64
N ARG A 350 -5.91 16.61 -9.63
CA ARG A 350 -6.22 16.32 -11.04
C ARG A 350 -5.61 15.00 -11.52
N GLU A 351 -4.34 14.73 -11.15
CA GLU A 351 -3.71 13.44 -11.45
C GLU A 351 -4.48 12.26 -10.83
N LEU A 352 -4.97 12.42 -9.59
CA LEU A 352 -5.78 11.41 -8.92
C LEU A 352 -7.13 11.19 -9.62
N ASP A 353 -7.80 12.27 -10.04
CA ASP A 353 -9.07 12.19 -10.74
C ASP A 353 -8.91 11.50 -12.11
N GLU A 354 -7.84 11.82 -12.85
CA GLU A 354 -7.48 11.14 -14.10
C GLU A 354 -7.16 9.65 -13.87
N ALA A 355 -6.38 9.34 -12.83
CA ALA A 355 -6.06 7.96 -12.47
C ALA A 355 -7.31 7.15 -12.08
N ASN A 356 -8.26 7.76 -11.36
CA ASN A 356 -9.55 7.15 -11.04
C ASN A 356 -10.40 6.87 -12.28
N LEU A 357 -10.43 7.78 -13.25
CA LEU A 357 -11.16 7.58 -14.51
C LEU A 357 -10.57 6.41 -15.32
N VAL A 358 -9.24 6.33 -15.40
CA VAL A 358 -8.55 5.21 -16.05
C VAL A 358 -8.84 3.91 -15.30
N LEU A 359 -8.72 3.91 -13.97
CA LEU A 359 -9.00 2.74 -13.13
C LEU A 359 -10.43 2.23 -13.34
N HIS A 360 -11.42 3.11 -13.37
CA HIS A 360 -12.82 2.75 -13.64
C HIS A 360 -12.96 2.04 -14.99
N THR A 361 -12.36 2.60 -16.05
CA THR A 361 -12.43 2.05 -17.40
C THR A 361 -11.82 0.64 -17.49
N VAL A 362 -10.63 0.45 -16.90
CA VAL A 362 -9.96 -0.87 -16.93
C VAL A 362 -10.64 -1.87 -15.99
N ALA A 363 -11.25 -1.41 -14.90
CA ALA A 363 -12.04 -2.23 -13.99
C ALA A 363 -13.30 -2.78 -14.69
N ASP A 364 -14.01 -1.95 -15.45
CA ASP A 364 -15.17 -2.37 -16.22
C ASP A 364 -14.80 -3.40 -17.30
N ALA A 365 -13.68 -3.18 -17.99
CA ALA A 365 -13.15 -4.12 -18.97
C ALA A 365 -12.81 -5.48 -18.32
N LEU A 366 -12.13 -5.48 -17.17
CA LEU A 366 -11.80 -6.67 -16.41
C LEU A 366 -13.07 -7.40 -15.95
N THR A 367 -14.05 -6.66 -15.43
CA THR A 367 -15.35 -7.22 -15.02
C THR A 367 -16.07 -7.88 -16.19
N ALA A 368 -16.09 -7.25 -17.37
CA ALA A 368 -16.70 -7.84 -18.57
C ALA A 368 -16.01 -9.17 -18.96
N CYS A 369 -14.68 -9.23 -18.92
CA CYS A 369 -13.91 -10.45 -19.18
C CYS A 369 -14.23 -11.54 -18.15
N ARG A 370 -14.32 -11.18 -16.86
CA ARG A 370 -14.70 -12.12 -15.78
C ARG A 370 -16.10 -12.69 -15.95
N LEU A 371 -17.06 -11.85 -16.33
CA LEU A 371 -18.43 -12.30 -16.58
C LEU A 371 -18.51 -13.23 -17.79
N ALA A 372 -17.76 -12.98 -18.85
CA ALA A 372 -17.67 -13.86 -20.00
C ALA A 372 -17.03 -15.21 -19.61
N ALA A 373 -15.92 -15.18 -18.87
CA ALA A 373 -15.27 -16.38 -18.35
C ALA A 373 -16.18 -17.16 -17.39
N ALA A 374 -16.94 -16.46 -16.53
CA ALA A 374 -17.88 -17.07 -15.61
C ALA A 374 -19.02 -17.82 -16.34
N ALA A 375 -19.52 -17.26 -17.44
CA ALA A 375 -20.53 -17.91 -18.27
C ALA A 375 -19.98 -19.18 -18.95
N GLU A 376 -18.80 -19.08 -19.59
CA GLU A 376 -18.11 -20.23 -20.20
C GLU A 376 -17.81 -21.33 -19.17
N PHE A 377 -17.26 -20.94 -18.02
CA PHE A 377 -16.94 -21.86 -16.94
C PHE A 377 -18.17 -22.56 -16.40
N SER A 378 -19.27 -21.84 -16.19
CA SER A 378 -20.53 -22.41 -15.70
C SER A 378 -21.10 -23.44 -16.68
N GLU A 379 -21.10 -23.13 -17.97
CA GLU A 379 -21.57 -24.06 -19.02
C GLU A 379 -20.70 -25.33 -19.04
N ARG A 380 -19.39 -25.21 -18.95
CA ARG A 380 -18.46 -26.35 -18.93
C ARG A 380 -18.67 -27.22 -17.69
N VAL A 381 -18.83 -26.61 -16.51
CA VAL A 381 -19.13 -27.36 -15.27
C VAL A 381 -20.45 -28.10 -15.37
N GLU A 382 -21.52 -27.48 -15.93
CA GLU A 382 -22.80 -28.16 -16.13
C GLU A 382 -22.69 -29.36 -17.11
N GLN A 383 -21.87 -29.24 -18.16
CA GLN A 383 -21.59 -30.37 -19.08
C GLN A 383 -20.91 -31.52 -18.33
N GLU A 384 -19.90 -31.25 -17.51
CA GLU A 384 -19.23 -32.26 -16.68
C GLU A 384 -20.17 -32.89 -15.67
N LEU A 385 -21.03 -32.09 -15.00
CA LEU A 385 -22.03 -32.60 -14.06
C LEU A 385 -23.04 -33.52 -14.76
N THR A 386 -23.48 -33.18 -15.97
CA THR A 386 -24.35 -34.03 -16.79
C THR A 386 -23.68 -35.35 -17.13
N TYR A 387 -22.39 -35.34 -17.48
CA TYR A 387 -21.60 -36.54 -17.71
C TYR A 387 -21.52 -37.44 -16.47
N LEU A 388 -21.44 -36.84 -15.28
CA LEU A 388 -21.38 -37.53 -13.98
C LEU A 388 -22.76 -37.96 -13.42
N ASP A 389 -23.78 -38.11 -14.27
CA ASP A 389 -25.16 -38.47 -13.90
C ASP A 389 -25.86 -37.45 -12.97
N MET A 390 -25.55 -36.16 -13.13
CA MET A 390 -26.15 -35.02 -12.40
C MET A 390 -26.86 -34.05 -13.35
N ALA A 391 -27.60 -34.55 -14.34
CA ALA A 391 -28.20 -33.74 -15.42
C ALA A 391 -29.21 -32.66 -14.96
N GLY A 392 -29.73 -32.74 -13.73
CA GLY A 392 -30.66 -31.77 -13.16
C GLY A 392 -30.00 -30.63 -12.39
N VAL A 393 -28.69 -30.71 -12.20
CA VAL A 393 -27.92 -29.72 -11.44
C VAL A 393 -27.59 -28.51 -12.31
N ARG A 394 -27.77 -27.31 -11.76
CA ARG A 394 -27.38 -26.06 -12.37
C ARG A 394 -26.26 -25.44 -11.58
N PHE A 395 -25.24 -24.98 -12.29
CA PHE A 395 -24.11 -24.25 -11.71
C PHE A 395 -24.08 -22.81 -12.27
N SER A 396 -23.87 -21.84 -11.42
CA SER A 396 -23.78 -20.45 -11.81
C SER A 396 -22.77 -19.69 -10.93
N ILE A 397 -22.27 -18.59 -11.42
CA ILE A 397 -21.38 -17.70 -10.68
C ILE A 397 -22.10 -16.36 -10.53
N THR A 398 -22.28 -15.92 -9.28
CA THR A 398 -22.87 -14.62 -8.98
C THR A 398 -21.77 -13.60 -8.71
N ARG A 399 -21.97 -12.38 -9.24
CA ARG A 399 -21.10 -11.23 -9.01
C ARG A 399 -21.71 -10.32 -7.95
N ARG A 400 -20.89 -9.86 -7.03
CA ARG A 400 -21.17 -8.71 -6.16
C ARG A 400 -20.11 -7.65 -6.40
N GLU A 401 -20.52 -6.39 -6.43
CA GLU A 401 -19.59 -5.27 -6.52
C GLU A 401 -19.02 -4.94 -5.15
N LYS A 402 -17.71 -4.65 -5.10
CA LYS A 402 -16.99 -4.19 -3.91
C LYS A 402 -16.13 -2.96 -4.26
N PRO A 403 -15.67 -2.19 -3.28
CA PRO A 403 -14.70 -1.13 -3.51
C PRO A 403 -13.46 -1.64 -4.25
N TYR A 404 -12.85 -0.76 -5.05
CA TYR A 404 -11.60 -1.09 -5.75
C TYR A 404 -10.53 -1.61 -4.79
N GLY A 405 -9.95 -2.73 -5.13
CA GLY A 405 -8.90 -3.39 -4.35
C GLY A 405 -7.80 -3.95 -5.27
N PRO A 406 -6.77 -4.57 -4.71
CA PRO A 406 -5.65 -5.11 -5.50
C PRO A 406 -6.07 -6.11 -6.59
N THR A 407 -7.20 -6.79 -6.40
CA THR A 407 -7.73 -7.83 -7.31
C THR A 407 -8.96 -7.39 -8.11
N GLY A 408 -9.28 -6.10 -8.17
CA GLY A 408 -10.48 -5.61 -8.86
C GLY A 408 -11.60 -5.18 -7.93
N ALA A 409 -12.75 -4.88 -8.53
CA ALA A 409 -13.98 -4.46 -7.85
C ALA A 409 -15.03 -5.59 -7.78
N ASP A 410 -14.65 -6.83 -8.07
CA ASP A 410 -15.56 -7.96 -8.16
C ASP A 410 -15.35 -8.94 -7.01
N GLU A 411 -16.43 -9.40 -6.43
CA GLU A 411 -16.53 -10.58 -5.61
C GLU A 411 -17.36 -11.63 -6.37
N MET A 412 -16.79 -12.82 -6.58
CA MET A 412 -17.42 -13.89 -7.34
C MET A 412 -17.74 -15.06 -6.42
N GLU A 413 -18.98 -15.55 -6.44
CA GLU A 413 -19.41 -16.67 -5.60
C GLU A 413 -20.00 -17.79 -6.46
N PHE A 414 -19.53 -19.02 -6.27
CA PHE A 414 -20.02 -20.22 -6.93
C PHE A 414 -21.34 -20.67 -6.29
N MET A 415 -22.35 -20.76 -7.12
CA MET A 415 -23.70 -21.09 -6.73
C MET A 415 -24.13 -22.41 -7.40
N ILE A 416 -24.89 -23.19 -6.70
CA ILE A 416 -25.39 -24.48 -7.19
C ILE A 416 -26.87 -24.65 -6.87
N CYS A 417 -27.60 -25.21 -7.81
CA CYS A 417 -28.98 -25.69 -7.65
C CYS A 417 -29.00 -27.17 -7.95
N THR A 418 -29.22 -28.00 -6.94
CA THR A 418 -29.20 -29.49 -7.09
C THR A 418 -30.53 -30.07 -7.53
N ASN A 419 -31.63 -29.35 -7.32
CA ASN A 419 -32.98 -29.81 -7.68
C ASN A 419 -33.67 -28.78 -8.57
N THR A 420 -34.29 -29.24 -9.64
CA THR A 420 -35.05 -28.39 -10.55
C THR A 420 -36.18 -27.66 -9.80
N GLY A 421 -36.19 -26.33 -9.82
CA GLY A 421 -37.20 -25.48 -9.15
C GLY A 421 -36.80 -24.97 -7.76
N GLU A 422 -35.63 -25.31 -7.26
CA GLU A 422 -35.03 -24.67 -6.06
C GLU A 422 -34.20 -23.44 -6.43
N GLU A 423 -34.02 -22.57 -5.48
CA GLU A 423 -33.08 -21.43 -5.61
C GLU A 423 -31.62 -21.94 -5.55
N ALA A 424 -30.75 -21.30 -6.32
CA ALA A 424 -29.32 -21.56 -6.25
C ALA A 424 -28.77 -21.14 -4.88
N LYS A 425 -27.95 -21.98 -4.27
CA LYS A 425 -27.33 -21.79 -2.96
C LYS A 425 -25.83 -21.77 -3.11
N PRO A 426 -25.09 -21.06 -2.23
CA PRO A 426 -23.64 -21.14 -2.18
C PRO A 426 -23.14 -22.60 -2.10
N LEU A 427 -22.07 -22.89 -2.81
CA LEU A 427 -21.46 -24.21 -2.86
C LEU A 427 -21.18 -24.79 -1.45
N ALA A 428 -20.79 -23.94 -0.51
CA ALA A 428 -20.53 -24.27 0.89
C ALA A 428 -21.78 -24.82 1.65
N LYS A 429 -23.00 -24.63 1.13
CA LYS A 429 -24.26 -25.04 1.79
C LYS A 429 -24.81 -26.37 1.31
N ILE A 430 -24.05 -27.12 0.52
CA ILE A 430 -24.48 -28.46 0.05
C ILE A 430 -24.36 -29.46 1.20
N ALA A 431 -25.44 -30.18 1.45
CA ALA A 431 -25.54 -31.11 2.58
C ALA A 431 -25.09 -32.55 2.25
N SER A 432 -25.09 -32.96 0.97
CA SER A 432 -24.79 -34.33 0.54
C SER A 432 -23.32 -34.51 0.17
N GLY A 433 -22.59 -35.35 0.91
CA GLY A 433 -21.17 -35.60 0.67
C GLY A 433 -20.87 -36.19 -0.72
N GLY A 434 -21.70 -37.12 -1.21
CA GLY A 434 -21.49 -37.73 -2.52
C GLY A 434 -21.81 -36.79 -3.70
N GLU A 435 -22.80 -35.90 -3.54
CA GLU A 435 -23.09 -34.86 -4.54
C GLU A 435 -21.99 -33.81 -4.57
N LEU A 436 -21.57 -33.38 -3.40
CA LEU A 436 -20.49 -32.43 -3.26
C LEU A 436 -19.19 -32.94 -3.91
N ALA A 437 -18.81 -34.19 -3.66
CA ALA A 437 -17.61 -34.80 -4.27
C ALA A 437 -17.66 -34.77 -5.81
N ARG A 438 -18.82 -35.08 -6.42
CA ARG A 438 -18.99 -35.02 -7.88
C ARG A 438 -18.96 -33.62 -8.44
N ILE A 439 -19.57 -32.65 -7.74
CA ILE A 439 -19.52 -31.24 -8.12
C ILE A 439 -18.08 -30.71 -8.05
N MET A 440 -17.37 -31.03 -6.98
CA MET A 440 -15.96 -30.69 -6.83
C MET A 440 -15.09 -31.27 -7.94
N LEU A 441 -15.35 -32.56 -8.29
CA LEU A 441 -14.66 -33.21 -9.39
C LEU A 441 -14.94 -32.50 -10.73
N ALA A 442 -16.18 -32.13 -11.01
CA ALA A 442 -16.55 -31.42 -12.23
C ALA A 442 -15.84 -30.06 -12.33
N ILE A 443 -15.88 -29.26 -11.25
CA ILE A 443 -15.21 -27.98 -11.18
C ILE A 443 -13.70 -28.14 -11.40
N LYS A 444 -13.07 -29.09 -10.72
CA LYS A 444 -11.63 -29.34 -10.81
C LYS A 444 -11.20 -29.82 -12.20
N ASN A 445 -12.00 -30.66 -12.85
CA ASN A 445 -11.73 -31.09 -14.21
C ASN A 445 -11.69 -29.88 -15.18
N VAL A 446 -12.68 -29.00 -15.06
CA VAL A 446 -12.74 -27.79 -15.92
C VAL A 446 -11.57 -26.86 -15.64
N LEU A 447 -11.19 -26.66 -14.38
CA LEU A 447 -10.00 -25.84 -14.01
C LEU A 447 -8.73 -26.48 -14.57
N ALA A 448 -8.55 -27.77 -14.36
CA ALA A 448 -7.36 -28.50 -14.80
C ALA A 448 -7.12 -28.43 -16.32
N GLU A 449 -8.15 -28.28 -17.15
CA GLU A 449 -7.98 -28.17 -18.61
C GLU A 449 -7.14 -26.96 -19.03
N LYS A 450 -7.13 -25.88 -18.27
CA LYS A 450 -6.45 -24.60 -18.61
C LYS A 450 -5.18 -24.33 -17.78
N ASP A 451 -4.94 -25.05 -16.67
CA ASP A 451 -3.84 -24.71 -15.73
C ASP A 451 -2.43 -24.97 -16.25
N GLY A 452 -2.27 -25.78 -17.31
CA GLY A 452 -0.94 -26.12 -17.87
C GLY A 452 -0.05 -26.97 -16.95
N ILE A 453 -0.58 -27.44 -15.80
CA ILE A 453 0.15 -28.27 -14.82
C ILE A 453 0.31 -29.69 -15.37
N GLY A 454 1.54 -30.19 -15.35
CA GLY A 454 1.89 -31.49 -15.96
C GLY A 454 1.41 -32.71 -15.17
N THR A 455 1.24 -32.62 -13.86
CA THR A 455 0.86 -33.74 -12.98
C THR A 455 -0.28 -33.34 -12.06
N ILE A 456 -1.32 -34.15 -12.01
CA ILE A 456 -2.48 -33.95 -11.14
C ILE A 456 -2.68 -35.20 -10.25
N ILE A 457 -2.85 -34.97 -8.96
CA ILE A 457 -3.13 -36.03 -7.99
C ILE A 457 -4.56 -35.89 -7.48
N PHE A 458 -5.35 -36.98 -7.57
CA PHE A 458 -6.68 -37.06 -7.02
C PHE A 458 -6.70 -37.99 -5.79
N ASP A 459 -7.01 -37.43 -4.63
CA ASP A 459 -7.23 -38.18 -3.40
C ASP A 459 -8.71 -38.18 -3.02
N GLU A 460 -9.24 -39.36 -2.66
CA GLU A 460 -10.63 -39.54 -2.22
C GLU A 460 -11.71 -39.06 -3.24
N VAL A 461 -11.40 -39.07 -4.54
CA VAL A 461 -12.32 -38.66 -5.60
C VAL A 461 -13.58 -39.56 -5.68
N ASP A 462 -13.50 -40.74 -5.10
CA ASP A 462 -14.50 -41.79 -5.08
C ASP A 462 -15.35 -41.80 -3.79
N THR A 463 -15.18 -40.85 -2.87
CA THR A 463 -15.94 -40.77 -1.62
C THR A 463 -17.42 -40.52 -1.91
N GLY A 464 -18.30 -41.45 -1.44
CA GLY A 464 -19.75 -41.35 -1.66
C GLY A 464 -20.22 -41.69 -3.08
N VAL A 465 -19.36 -42.27 -3.90
CA VAL A 465 -19.66 -42.66 -5.29
C VAL A 465 -19.75 -44.20 -5.40
N SER A 466 -20.65 -44.73 -6.24
CA SER A 466 -20.76 -46.16 -6.49
C SER A 466 -21.24 -46.46 -7.91
N GLY A 467 -21.07 -47.70 -8.34
CA GLY A 467 -21.64 -48.24 -9.57
C GLY A 467 -21.25 -47.48 -10.84
N ARG A 468 -22.23 -47.03 -11.61
CA ARG A 468 -22.04 -46.36 -12.91
C ARG A 468 -21.30 -45.06 -12.82
N ALA A 469 -21.50 -44.31 -11.75
CA ALA A 469 -20.80 -43.02 -11.55
C ALA A 469 -19.29 -43.24 -11.36
N ALA A 470 -18.87 -44.29 -10.62
CA ALA A 470 -17.46 -44.62 -10.46
C ALA A 470 -16.78 -44.98 -11.81
N GLN A 471 -17.48 -45.70 -12.69
CA GLN A 471 -16.96 -46.00 -14.03
C GLN A 471 -16.78 -44.74 -14.88
N LYS A 472 -17.73 -43.80 -14.82
CA LYS A 472 -17.63 -42.52 -15.53
C LYS A 472 -16.49 -41.66 -15.01
N ILE A 473 -16.27 -41.61 -13.68
CA ILE A 473 -15.12 -40.95 -13.08
C ILE A 473 -13.82 -41.56 -13.61
N GLY A 474 -13.68 -42.89 -13.59
CA GLY A 474 -12.50 -43.58 -14.09
C GLY A 474 -12.21 -43.25 -15.56
N LYS A 475 -13.24 -43.28 -16.43
CA LYS A 475 -13.09 -42.90 -17.84
C LYS A 475 -12.70 -41.44 -18.02
N LYS A 476 -13.25 -40.53 -17.22
CA LYS A 476 -12.88 -39.10 -17.29
C LYS A 476 -11.44 -38.87 -16.84
N LEU A 477 -11.00 -39.50 -15.76
CA LEU A 477 -9.60 -39.46 -15.33
C LEU A 477 -8.63 -40.00 -16.39
N ALA A 478 -9.02 -41.11 -17.07
CA ALA A 478 -8.27 -41.66 -18.20
C ALA A 478 -8.23 -40.71 -19.42
N GLU A 479 -9.29 -39.95 -19.68
CA GLU A 479 -9.35 -38.93 -20.71
C GLU A 479 -8.38 -37.77 -20.41
N VAL A 480 -8.42 -37.22 -19.20
CA VAL A 480 -7.49 -36.19 -18.74
C VAL A 480 -6.03 -36.67 -18.82
N ALA A 481 -5.81 -37.95 -18.51
CA ALA A 481 -4.49 -38.57 -18.52
C ALA A 481 -3.87 -38.73 -19.91
N ARG A 482 -4.63 -38.53 -21.00
CA ARG A 482 -4.06 -38.50 -22.37
C ARG A 482 -3.12 -37.31 -22.60
N HIS A 483 -3.34 -36.23 -21.88
CA HIS A 483 -2.58 -34.97 -22.07
C HIS A 483 -1.70 -34.62 -20.87
N ARG A 484 -1.90 -35.30 -19.73
CA ARG A 484 -1.22 -35.03 -18.46
C ARG A 484 -0.96 -36.32 -17.70
N GLN A 485 -0.12 -36.26 -16.70
CA GLN A 485 0.02 -37.35 -15.75
C GLN A 485 -1.08 -37.23 -14.67
N VAL A 486 -1.87 -38.28 -14.48
CA VAL A 486 -2.91 -38.37 -13.43
C VAL A 486 -2.55 -39.45 -12.44
N ILE A 487 -2.53 -39.13 -11.16
CA ILE A 487 -2.31 -40.07 -10.06
C ILE A 487 -3.57 -40.06 -9.20
N CYS A 488 -4.18 -41.23 -8.99
CA CYS A 488 -5.40 -41.34 -8.20
C CYS A 488 -5.26 -42.39 -7.10
N VAL A 489 -5.71 -42.05 -5.91
CA VAL A 489 -5.86 -43.02 -4.80
C VAL A 489 -7.33 -43.40 -4.70
N THR A 490 -7.66 -44.66 -4.86
CA THR A 490 -9.06 -45.14 -4.89
C THR A 490 -9.24 -46.45 -4.13
N HIS A 491 -10.49 -46.71 -3.74
CA HIS A 491 -10.95 -47.99 -3.22
C HIS A 491 -11.99 -48.64 -4.13
N LEU A 492 -12.28 -48.02 -5.31
CA LEU A 492 -13.29 -48.50 -6.25
C LEU A 492 -12.66 -49.22 -7.46
N ALA A 493 -13.04 -50.52 -7.66
CA ALA A 493 -12.58 -51.32 -8.78
C ALA A 493 -12.86 -50.68 -10.16
N PRO A 494 -14.04 -50.06 -10.43
CA PRO A 494 -14.29 -49.40 -11.72
C PRO A 494 -13.37 -48.22 -12.05
N VAL A 495 -12.91 -47.47 -11.06
CA VAL A 495 -11.92 -46.40 -11.26
C VAL A 495 -10.55 -47.02 -11.53
N ALA A 496 -10.15 -47.99 -10.72
CA ALA A 496 -8.86 -48.65 -10.85
C ALA A 496 -8.70 -49.42 -12.18
N ALA A 497 -9.78 -49.96 -12.73
CA ALA A 497 -9.76 -50.65 -14.02
C ALA A 497 -9.39 -49.73 -15.19
N CYS A 498 -9.74 -48.43 -15.13
CA CYS A 498 -9.47 -47.46 -16.19
C CYS A 498 -8.01 -46.98 -16.24
N ALA A 499 -7.19 -47.28 -15.23
CA ALA A 499 -5.81 -46.80 -15.14
C ALA A 499 -4.87 -47.57 -16.10
N ALA A 500 -3.86 -46.87 -16.63
CA ALA A 500 -2.77 -47.49 -17.39
C ALA A 500 -1.82 -48.25 -16.45
N HIS A 501 -1.51 -47.65 -15.32
CA HIS A 501 -0.60 -48.19 -14.32
C HIS A 501 -1.33 -48.40 -13.00
N HIS A 502 -1.21 -49.58 -12.40
CA HIS A 502 -1.91 -49.94 -11.19
C HIS A 502 -0.91 -50.38 -10.12
N TYR A 503 -0.87 -49.66 -9.02
CA TYR A 503 -0.01 -49.94 -7.87
C TYR A 503 -0.84 -50.43 -6.70
N ARG A 504 -0.36 -51.48 -6.05
CA ARG A 504 -0.96 -52.03 -4.82
C ARG A 504 -0.12 -51.59 -3.61
N ILE A 505 -0.79 -51.04 -2.61
CA ILE A 505 -0.24 -50.72 -1.31
C ILE A 505 -0.70 -51.81 -0.33
N TYR A 506 0.25 -52.54 0.25
CA TYR A 506 -0.06 -53.64 1.17
C TYR A 506 0.94 -53.68 2.34
N LYS A 507 0.52 -54.35 3.42
CA LYS A 507 1.34 -54.53 4.63
C LYS A 507 2.02 -55.88 4.63
N THR A 508 3.32 -55.91 5.00
CA THR A 508 4.04 -57.13 5.30
C THR A 508 4.51 -57.08 6.76
N VAL A 509 4.58 -58.23 7.41
CA VAL A 509 5.12 -58.34 8.77
C VAL A 509 6.45 -59.07 8.65
N GLU A 510 7.51 -58.38 9.00
CA GLU A 510 8.89 -58.90 9.02
C GLU A 510 9.49 -58.60 10.41
N ASP A 511 10.06 -59.63 11.08
CA ASP A 511 10.65 -59.52 12.42
C ASP A 511 9.72 -58.90 13.48
N GLY A 512 8.42 -59.17 13.44
CA GLY A 512 7.43 -58.63 14.36
C GLY A 512 7.06 -57.17 14.17
N ARG A 513 7.56 -56.55 13.09
CA ARG A 513 7.23 -55.15 12.69
C ARG A 513 6.47 -55.10 11.39
N THR A 514 5.54 -54.19 11.29
CA THR A 514 4.76 -53.94 10.07
C THR A 514 5.47 -53.00 9.14
N PHE A 515 5.52 -53.37 7.86
CA PHE A 515 6.07 -52.55 6.78
C PHE A 515 5.02 -52.39 5.69
N THR A 516 4.94 -51.19 5.13
CA THR A 516 4.12 -50.98 3.93
C THR A 516 5.02 -51.04 2.69
N ARG A 517 4.56 -51.80 1.70
CA ARG A 517 5.21 -51.95 0.40
C ARG A 517 4.29 -51.41 -0.69
N VAL A 518 4.88 -50.89 -1.75
CA VAL A 518 4.22 -50.43 -2.96
C VAL A 518 4.75 -51.28 -4.12
N GLU A 519 3.86 -51.86 -4.92
CA GLU A 519 4.22 -52.72 -6.03
C GLU A 519 3.37 -52.36 -7.24
N GLU A 520 3.98 -52.21 -8.41
CA GLU A 520 3.26 -52.08 -9.68
C GLU A 520 2.74 -53.47 -10.10
N LEU A 521 1.44 -53.56 -10.44
CA LEU A 521 0.79 -54.82 -10.73
C LEU A 521 0.86 -55.14 -12.23
N THR A 522 1.25 -56.36 -12.52
CA THR A 522 1.09 -56.96 -13.85
C THR A 522 -0.38 -57.23 -14.17
N ARG A 523 -0.76 -57.40 -15.43
CA ARG A 523 -2.17 -57.63 -15.84
C ARG A 523 -2.85 -58.73 -15.02
N PRO A 524 -2.26 -59.94 -14.80
CA PRO A 524 -2.90 -60.96 -13.97
C PRO A 524 -3.08 -60.53 -12.50
N GLN A 525 -2.11 -59.82 -11.94
CA GLN A 525 -2.21 -59.29 -10.58
C GLN A 525 -3.28 -58.20 -10.47
N ARG A 526 -3.46 -57.36 -11.51
CA ARG A 526 -4.56 -56.38 -11.58
C ARG A 526 -5.92 -57.04 -11.52
N VAL A 527 -6.14 -58.14 -12.28
CA VAL A 527 -7.40 -58.91 -12.23
C VAL A 527 -7.66 -59.41 -10.80
N GLN A 528 -6.66 -59.96 -10.13
CA GLN A 528 -6.78 -60.42 -8.75
C GLN A 528 -7.10 -59.29 -7.76
N GLU A 529 -6.41 -58.18 -7.89
CA GLU A 529 -6.61 -57.02 -7.00
C GLU A 529 -8.00 -56.39 -7.21
N LEU A 530 -8.45 -56.25 -8.46
CA LEU A 530 -9.79 -55.75 -8.75
C LEU A 530 -10.87 -56.67 -8.19
N ALA A 531 -10.69 -57.99 -8.36
CA ALA A 531 -11.60 -59.00 -7.76
C ALA A 531 -11.60 -58.89 -6.23
N ARG A 532 -10.42 -58.74 -5.59
CA ARG A 532 -10.29 -58.51 -4.15
C ARG A 532 -11.04 -57.27 -3.68
N ILE A 533 -10.94 -56.17 -4.42
CA ILE A 533 -11.66 -54.93 -4.09
C ILE A 533 -13.19 -55.14 -4.18
N MET A 534 -13.65 -55.93 -5.12
CA MET A 534 -15.10 -56.16 -5.35
C MET A 534 -15.74 -57.07 -4.30
N VAL A 535 -15.06 -58.17 -3.90
CA VAL A 535 -15.66 -59.21 -3.07
C VAL A 535 -14.91 -59.51 -1.76
N GLY A 536 -13.81 -58.80 -1.48
CA GLY A 536 -12.96 -59.04 -0.33
C GLY A 536 -11.98 -60.21 -0.53
N GLU A 537 -11.51 -60.82 0.56
CA GLU A 537 -10.48 -61.85 0.53
C GLU A 537 -10.91 -63.16 -0.13
N ASN A 538 -12.22 -63.45 -0.13
CA ASN A 538 -12.77 -64.68 -0.74
C ASN A 538 -13.04 -64.48 -2.24
N ILE A 539 -11.97 -64.48 -3.03
CA ILE A 539 -12.07 -64.28 -4.49
C ILE A 539 -12.72 -65.52 -5.15
N THR A 540 -13.76 -65.27 -5.90
CA THR A 540 -14.51 -66.32 -6.67
C THR A 540 -14.12 -66.20 -8.16
N ASP A 541 -14.31 -67.32 -8.91
CA ASP A 541 -14.09 -67.32 -10.36
C ASP A 541 -14.99 -66.33 -11.09
N SER A 542 -16.19 -66.07 -10.59
CA SER A 542 -17.10 -65.04 -11.11
C SER A 542 -16.54 -63.63 -10.92
N ALA A 543 -15.93 -63.36 -9.77
CA ALA A 543 -15.32 -62.07 -9.49
C ALA A 543 -14.07 -61.81 -10.37
N LEU A 544 -13.26 -62.86 -10.61
CA LEU A 544 -12.13 -62.79 -11.54
C LEU A 544 -12.59 -62.47 -12.96
N LYS A 545 -13.63 -63.11 -13.43
CA LYS A 545 -14.23 -62.91 -14.76
C LYS A 545 -14.76 -61.46 -14.90
N SER A 546 -15.49 -60.98 -13.88
CA SER A 546 -15.98 -59.59 -13.87
C SER A 546 -14.85 -58.56 -13.83
N ALA A 547 -13.76 -58.84 -13.10
CA ALA A 547 -12.59 -57.99 -13.07
C ALA A 547 -11.85 -57.93 -14.43
N GLU A 548 -11.81 -59.09 -15.15
CA GLU A 548 -11.23 -59.14 -16.48
C GLU A 548 -12.08 -58.37 -17.50
N GLU A 549 -13.39 -58.50 -17.48
CA GLU A 549 -14.34 -57.73 -18.30
C GLU A 549 -14.21 -56.21 -18.04
N MET A 550 -13.97 -55.79 -16.79
CA MET A 550 -13.75 -54.38 -16.45
C MET A 550 -12.44 -53.82 -17.04
N LEU A 551 -11.40 -54.63 -17.17
CA LEU A 551 -10.13 -54.23 -17.78
C LEU A 551 -10.20 -54.15 -19.30
N GLU A 552 -11.19 -54.76 -19.93
CA GLU A 552 -11.41 -54.78 -21.39
C GLU A 552 -12.40 -53.69 -21.85
N SER A 553 -13.19 -53.11 -20.93
CA SER A 553 -14.23 -52.10 -21.19
C SER A 553 -13.70 -50.65 -21.10
#